data_1e7f9b51655e585143eb61072f7b1d82
#
_entry.id   1e7f9b51655e585143eb61072f7b1d82
#
_cell.length_a   1.000
_cell.length_b   1.000
_cell.length_c   1.000
_cell.angle_alpha   90.00
_cell.angle_beta   90.00
_cell.angle_gamma   90.00
#
_symmetry.space_group_name_H-M   'P 1'
#
loop_
_entity.id
_entity.type
_entity.pdbx_description
1 polymer ?
#
loop_
_entity_poly.entity_id
_entity_poly.type
_entity_poly.pdbx_seq_one_letter_code
_entity_poly.pdbx_strand_id
1 'polypeptide(L)'
;MGSALKIGIAGLGTVGAGVVKILRSHSRLITSRSGKSVELKAISARSRSKDRGVSLEGLSWESDIIELAGRSDIDVFVELIGGDGNPAKEAIETALKSGKHVITANKALLAKHGQELAELAEKNNVSLKFEAAVAGGIPAVKALTESLAGNKINRIMGVMNGTCNYILTRMETSNLPYETVFNEAQKLGYLEADPTLDTGGIDAGHKLAILSSIAFGTQIDFKAVVTQGIELVSIQDIEQAREMGYRIKLLGVSQMTDEGLEQRMQPCLVSANSPIGQLENAMNMIIFDGDHSGQIILRGAGAGEGPTSSAVMSDIIDIARGNKIPTFGQSANSLIKMKPVLTSTPAAYYIRTKLEDSPGVLAKMATALGNNGISIDQMRQTQHADVAAPVVIVTHKTLPETLNKALIEIMKTDVTLEAPVALRIEDV
;
A
#
# COMPACT_ATOMS: atom_id res chain seq x y z
N MET A 1 17.60 -35.61 -10.32
CA MET A 1 17.38 -34.19 -9.97
C MET A 1 17.12 -33.44 -11.27
N GLY A 2 16.07 -32.62 -11.34
CA GLY A 2 15.80 -31.82 -12.54
C GLY A 2 16.90 -30.79 -12.79
N SER A 3 16.94 -30.20 -14.00
CA SER A 3 17.88 -29.10 -14.32
C SER A 3 17.72 -27.95 -13.34
N ALA A 4 18.82 -27.28 -12.99
CA ALA A 4 18.80 -26.09 -12.14
C ALA A 4 17.93 -24.98 -12.74
N LEU A 5 17.19 -24.23 -11.92
CA LEU A 5 16.52 -23.01 -12.33
C LEU A 5 17.56 -21.88 -12.37
N LYS A 6 17.76 -21.29 -13.54
CA LYS A 6 18.76 -20.23 -13.76
C LYS A 6 18.12 -18.87 -13.74
N ILE A 7 18.66 -17.96 -12.94
CA ILE A 7 18.08 -16.63 -12.76
C ILE A 7 19.05 -15.51 -13.13
N GLY A 8 18.51 -14.40 -13.63
CA GLY A 8 19.21 -13.13 -13.81
C GLY A 8 18.54 -12.04 -12.95
N ILE A 9 19.32 -11.20 -12.26
CA ILE A 9 18.80 -10.13 -11.39
C ILE A 9 19.19 -8.76 -11.94
N ALA A 10 18.19 -7.93 -12.25
CA ALA A 10 18.33 -6.52 -12.55
C ALA A 10 18.06 -5.69 -11.29
N GLY A 11 19.05 -4.93 -10.86
CA GLY A 11 18.97 -4.13 -9.63
C GLY A 11 19.60 -4.85 -8.42
N LEU A 12 20.79 -4.40 -8.03
CA LEU A 12 21.51 -4.86 -6.84
C LEU A 12 21.54 -3.75 -5.76
N GLY A 13 20.39 -3.16 -5.50
CA GLY A 13 20.14 -2.34 -4.32
C GLY A 13 19.96 -3.20 -3.07
N THR A 14 19.33 -2.65 -2.05
CA THR A 14 19.04 -3.33 -0.78
C THR A 14 18.38 -4.71 -0.99
N VAL A 15 17.31 -4.76 -1.79
CA VAL A 15 16.56 -6.00 -2.02
C VAL A 15 17.37 -7.01 -2.86
N GLY A 16 17.97 -6.56 -3.97
CA GLY A 16 18.75 -7.48 -4.83
C GLY A 16 19.95 -8.09 -4.13
N ALA A 17 20.66 -7.31 -3.31
CA ALA A 17 21.74 -7.82 -2.47
C ALA A 17 21.23 -8.85 -1.45
N GLY A 18 20.10 -8.59 -0.83
CA GLY A 18 19.43 -9.52 0.08
C GLY A 18 19.03 -10.84 -0.58
N VAL A 19 18.51 -10.80 -1.82
CA VAL A 19 18.20 -12.02 -2.60
C VAL A 19 19.47 -12.85 -2.82
N VAL A 20 20.58 -12.21 -3.22
CA VAL A 20 21.87 -12.91 -3.40
C VAL A 20 22.37 -13.53 -2.09
N LYS A 21 22.24 -12.81 -0.96
CA LYS A 21 22.58 -13.34 0.38
C LYS A 21 21.77 -14.59 0.72
N ILE A 22 20.46 -14.58 0.51
CA ILE A 22 19.58 -15.72 0.79
C ILE A 22 19.90 -16.90 -0.11
N LEU A 23 20.08 -16.68 -1.42
CA LEU A 23 20.46 -17.74 -2.37
C LEU A 23 21.74 -18.47 -1.94
N ARG A 24 22.73 -17.74 -1.44
CA ARG A 24 24.00 -18.31 -0.99
C ARG A 24 23.90 -19.03 0.35
N SER A 25 23.27 -18.37 1.34
CA SER A 25 23.19 -18.92 2.70
C SER A 25 22.21 -20.09 2.83
N HIS A 26 21.14 -20.12 2.02
CA HIS A 26 20.06 -21.09 2.11
C HIS A 26 19.94 -22.04 0.90
N SER A 27 21.01 -22.18 0.06
CA SER A 27 20.95 -22.96 -1.17
C SER A 27 20.42 -24.39 -0.98
N ARG A 28 20.89 -25.11 0.06
CA ARG A 28 20.39 -26.45 0.40
C ARG A 28 18.93 -26.48 0.81
N LEU A 29 18.50 -25.52 1.62
CA LEU A 29 17.12 -25.37 2.07
C LEU A 29 16.19 -25.09 0.87
N ILE A 30 16.61 -24.17 -0.02
CA ILE A 30 15.88 -23.83 -1.24
C ILE A 30 15.71 -25.07 -2.11
N THR A 31 16.78 -25.78 -2.38
CA THR A 31 16.75 -27.02 -3.19
C THR A 31 15.83 -28.07 -2.57
N SER A 32 15.92 -28.28 -1.27
CA SER A 32 15.05 -29.24 -0.56
C SER A 32 13.57 -28.89 -0.66
N ARG A 33 13.21 -27.59 -0.57
CA ARG A 33 11.83 -27.13 -0.59
C ARG A 33 11.24 -26.96 -1.99
N SER A 34 12.06 -26.62 -2.99
CA SER A 34 11.62 -26.41 -4.37
C SER A 34 11.75 -27.65 -5.26
N GLY A 35 12.53 -28.64 -4.85
CA GLY A 35 12.87 -29.82 -5.67
C GLY A 35 13.92 -29.56 -6.75
N LYS A 36 14.41 -28.31 -6.89
CA LYS A 36 15.41 -27.89 -7.86
C LYS A 36 16.45 -26.98 -7.22
N SER A 37 17.70 -27.04 -7.67
CA SER A 37 18.68 -26.00 -7.35
C SER A 37 18.35 -24.70 -8.09
N VAL A 38 18.66 -23.57 -7.47
CA VAL A 38 18.53 -22.24 -8.08
C VAL A 38 19.91 -21.64 -8.26
N GLU A 39 20.23 -21.27 -9.48
CA GLU A 39 21.55 -20.72 -9.85
C GLU A 39 21.42 -19.30 -10.35
N LEU A 40 22.10 -18.37 -9.69
CA LEU A 40 22.26 -17.00 -10.18
C LEU A 40 23.35 -16.99 -11.28
N LYS A 41 22.99 -16.64 -12.50
CA LYS A 41 23.89 -16.63 -13.68
C LYS A 41 24.43 -15.24 -13.98
N ALA A 42 23.56 -14.24 -13.98
CA ALA A 42 23.90 -12.90 -14.42
C ALA A 42 23.21 -11.84 -13.58
N ILE A 43 23.80 -10.68 -13.54
CA ILE A 43 23.36 -9.52 -12.79
C ILE A 43 23.52 -8.24 -13.60
N SER A 44 22.67 -7.26 -13.33
CA SER A 44 22.81 -5.90 -13.84
C SER A 44 22.59 -4.87 -12.74
N ALA A 45 23.44 -3.86 -12.65
CA ALA A 45 23.30 -2.72 -11.76
C ALA A 45 24.12 -1.53 -12.25
N ARG A 46 23.76 -0.30 -11.80
CA ARG A 46 24.39 0.94 -12.25
C ARG A 46 25.90 1.04 -11.95
N SER A 47 26.37 0.45 -10.86
CA SER A 47 27.79 0.52 -10.44
C SER A 47 28.33 -0.87 -10.16
N ARG A 48 29.38 -1.24 -10.85
CA ARG A 48 30.07 -2.51 -10.66
C ARG A 48 30.95 -2.51 -9.38
N SER A 49 31.51 -1.35 -9.03
CA SER A 49 32.45 -1.21 -7.91
C SER A 49 31.81 -0.99 -6.55
N LYS A 50 30.50 -0.75 -6.49
CA LYS A 50 29.80 -0.53 -5.21
C LYS A 50 29.85 -1.81 -4.37
N ASP A 51 30.36 -1.71 -3.15
CA ASP A 51 30.24 -2.79 -2.16
C ASP A 51 28.75 -2.98 -1.76
N ARG A 52 28.31 -4.22 -1.79
CA ARG A 52 26.93 -4.65 -1.45
C ARG A 52 26.89 -5.62 -0.28
N GLY A 53 28.04 -5.83 0.38
CA GLY A 53 28.17 -6.79 1.48
C GLY A 53 27.91 -8.24 1.04
N VAL A 54 28.09 -8.53 -0.26
CA VAL A 54 27.94 -9.88 -0.83
C VAL A 54 28.91 -10.05 -1.99
N SER A 55 29.58 -11.20 -2.08
CA SER A 55 30.46 -11.50 -3.22
C SER A 55 29.63 -11.68 -4.50
N LEU A 56 30.12 -11.14 -5.60
CA LEU A 56 29.53 -11.28 -6.94
C LEU A 56 30.43 -12.10 -7.87
N GLU A 57 31.43 -12.79 -7.31
CA GLU A 57 32.37 -13.63 -8.03
C GLU A 57 31.66 -14.78 -8.75
N GLY A 58 32.08 -15.05 -9.99
CA GLY A 58 31.51 -16.07 -10.85
C GLY A 58 30.23 -15.69 -11.56
N LEU A 59 29.71 -14.45 -11.36
CA LEU A 59 28.50 -13.96 -12.03
C LEU A 59 28.85 -13.14 -13.27
N SER A 60 28.10 -13.35 -14.36
CA SER A 60 28.15 -12.46 -15.52
C SER A 60 27.56 -11.10 -15.16
N TRP A 61 28.21 -10.04 -15.62
CA TRP A 61 27.75 -8.68 -15.46
C TRP A 61 27.25 -8.12 -16.78
N GLU A 62 25.97 -7.75 -16.85
CA GLU A 62 25.40 -7.04 -17.99
C GLU A 62 25.28 -5.55 -17.66
N SER A 63 25.74 -4.69 -18.57
CA SER A 63 25.62 -3.23 -18.44
C SER A 63 24.23 -2.76 -18.79
N ASP A 64 23.55 -3.47 -19.68
CA ASP A 64 22.18 -3.20 -20.11
C ASP A 64 21.22 -4.27 -19.53
N ILE A 65 20.14 -3.79 -18.94
CA ILE A 65 19.10 -4.66 -18.37
C ILE A 65 18.28 -5.38 -19.44
N ILE A 66 18.17 -4.78 -20.64
CA ILE A 66 17.48 -5.42 -21.78
C ILE A 66 18.28 -6.61 -22.27
N GLU A 67 19.61 -6.46 -22.37
CA GLU A 67 20.51 -7.58 -22.69
C GLU A 67 20.40 -8.70 -21.63
N LEU A 68 20.38 -8.34 -20.33
CA LEU A 68 20.17 -9.31 -19.26
C LEU A 68 18.83 -10.05 -19.44
N ALA A 69 17.73 -9.30 -19.72
CA ALA A 69 16.41 -9.87 -19.92
C ALA A 69 16.35 -10.80 -21.15
N GLY A 70 17.15 -10.53 -22.19
CA GLY A 70 17.23 -11.31 -23.43
C GLY A 70 18.12 -12.56 -23.36
N ARG A 71 18.96 -12.75 -22.32
CA ARG A 71 19.93 -13.85 -22.23
C ARG A 71 19.29 -15.22 -22.39
N SER A 72 19.87 -16.08 -23.19
CA SER A 72 19.38 -17.46 -23.43
C SER A 72 19.71 -18.46 -22.32
N ASP A 73 20.63 -18.09 -21.40
CA ASP A 73 21.11 -18.98 -20.34
C ASP A 73 20.43 -18.69 -18.98
N ILE A 74 19.33 -17.91 -18.95
CA ILE A 74 18.46 -17.70 -17.80
C ILE A 74 17.02 -18.14 -18.09
N ASP A 75 16.34 -18.68 -17.09
CA ASP A 75 14.94 -19.09 -17.11
C ASP A 75 14.03 -18.05 -16.48
N VAL A 76 14.56 -17.26 -15.55
CA VAL A 76 13.82 -16.24 -14.77
C VAL A 76 14.58 -14.93 -14.79
N PHE A 77 13.87 -13.86 -15.10
CA PHE A 77 14.33 -12.49 -14.97
C PHE A 77 13.72 -11.86 -13.71
N VAL A 78 14.55 -11.37 -12.80
CA VAL A 78 14.14 -10.72 -11.54
C VAL A 78 14.40 -9.23 -11.64
N GLU A 79 13.34 -8.41 -11.70
CA GLU A 79 13.39 -6.96 -11.81
C GLU A 79 13.26 -6.31 -10.43
N LEU A 80 14.30 -5.58 -10.00
CA LEU A 80 14.39 -4.88 -8.71
C LEU A 80 14.97 -3.46 -8.88
N ILE A 81 14.73 -2.82 -10.03
CA ILE A 81 15.26 -1.48 -10.33
C ILE A 81 14.28 -0.36 -10.02
N GLY A 82 12.97 -0.64 -10.04
CA GLY A 82 11.91 0.33 -9.83
C GLY A 82 11.65 1.28 -11.02
N GLY A 83 10.75 2.26 -10.81
CA GLY A 83 10.27 3.17 -11.86
C GLY A 83 8.98 2.65 -12.53
N ASP A 84 8.17 3.53 -13.08
CA ASP A 84 6.85 3.21 -13.64
C ASP A 84 6.82 3.09 -15.17
N GLY A 85 7.99 3.06 -15.81
CA GLY A 85 8.16 3.01 -17.25
C GLY A 85 9.49 2.34 -17.66
N ASN A 86 10.05 2.81 -18.78
CA ASN A 86 11.34 2.32 -19.25
C ASN A 86 12.50 2.81 -18.35
N PRO A 87 13.55 1.99 -18.21
CA PRO A 87 13.82 0.75 -18.92
C PRO A 87 13.19 -0.51 -18.28
N ALA A 88 12.56 -0.43 -17.09
CA ALA A 88 12.01 -1.59 -16.38
C ALA A 88 10.91 -2.29 -17.20
N LYS A 89 9.97 -1.53 -17.77
CA LYS A 89 8.90 -2.07 -18.61
C LYS A 89 9.45 -2.86 -19.80
N GLU A 90 10.34 -2.25 -20.56
CA GLU A 90 10.94 -2.86 -21.75
C GLU A 90 11.72 -4.15 -21.42
N ALA A 91 12.45 -4.16 -20.30
CA ALA A 91 13.15 -5.35 -19.84
C ALA A 91 12.20 -6.50 -19.49
N ILE A 92 11.11 -6.20 -18.76
CA ILE A 92 10.08 -7.20 -18.43
C ILE A 92 9.42 -7.72 -19.71
N GLU A 93 9.03 -6.85 -20.63
CA GLU A 93 8.45 -7.27 -21.91
C GLU A 93 9.42 -8.15 -22.72
N THR A 94 10.70 -7.79 -22.76
CA THR A 94 11.74 -8.58 -23.46
C THR A 94 11.88 -9.96 -22.85
N ALA A 95 11.91 -10.06 -21.52
CA ALA A 95 11.97 -11.34 -20.84
C ALA A 95 10.75 -12.22 -21.14
N LEU A 96 9.53 -11.65 -21.00
CA LEU A 96 8.27 -12.37 -21.27
C LEU A 96 8.19 -12.84 -22.74
N LYS A 97 8.51 -11.98 -23.71
CA LYS A 97 8.54 -12.30 -25.14
C LYS A 97 9.59 -13.39 -25.48
N SER A 98 10.66 -13.46 -24.69
CA SER A 98 11.71 -14.49 -24.82
C SER A 98 11.40 -15.79 -24.07
N GLY A 99 10.17 -15.98 -23.58
CA GLY A 99 9.72 -17.18 -22.90
C GLY A 99 10.29 -17.36 -21.49
N LYS A 100 10.67 -16.28 -20.81
CA LYS A 100 11.19 -16.30 -19.45
C LYS A 100 10.11 -15.92 -18.44
N HIS A 101 10.15 -16.58 -17.28
CA HIS A 101 9.38 -16.12 -16.12
C HIS A 101 9.93 -14.79 -15.62
N VAL A 102 9.07 -13.96 -15.07
CA VAL A 102 9.43 -12.66 -14.50
C VAL A 102 8.99 -12.57 -13.04
N ILE A 103 9.86 -12.01 -12.21
CA ILE A 103 9.55 -11.63 -10.84
C ILE A 103 9.87 -10.15 -10.70
N THR A 104 8.95 -9.36 -10.15
CA THR A 104 9.15 -7.93 -9.94
C THR A 104 8.70 -7.47 -8.55
N ALA A 105 9.40 -6.49 -7.97
CA ALA A 105 8.97 -5.77 -6.79
C ALA A 105 8.37 -4.39 -7.11
N ASN A 106 8.12 -4.12 -8.40
CA ASN A 106 7.82 -2.79 -8.90
C ASN A 106 6.31 -2.51 -8.93
N LYS A 107 5.78 -2.08 -7.80
CA LYS A 107 4.35 -1.75 -7.64
C LYS A 107 3.85 -0.64 -8.55
N ALA A 108 4.69 0.39 -8.79
CA ALA A 108 4.31 1.52 -9.64
C ALA A 108 4.12 1.09 -11.11
N LEU A 109 5.03 0.23 -11.59
CA LEU A 109 4.92 -0.36 -12.92
C LEU A 109 3.68 -1.24 -13.05
N LEU A 110 3.40 -2.09 -12.05
CA LEU A 110 2.23 -2.96 -12.05
C LEU A 110 0.92 -2.17 -11.98
N ALA A 111 0.86 -1.11 -11.16
CA ALA A 111 -0.31 -0.26 -11.07
C ALA A 111 -0.66 0.42 -12.42
N LYS A 112 0.33 0.66 -13.27
CA LYS A 112 0.19 1.35 -14.56
C LYS A 112 0.09 0.39 -15.75
N HIS A 113 0.83 -0.71 -15.72
CA HIS A 113 1.04 -1.62 -16.84
C HIS A 113 0.74 -3.09 -16.52
N GLY A 114 0.24 -3.39 -15.32
CA GLY A 114 0.05 -4.76 -14.84
C GLY A 114 -0.85 -5.59 -15.74
N GLN A 115 -1.93 -5.01 -16.29
CA GLN A 115 -2.84 -5.69 -17.19
C GLN A 115 -2.12 -6.20 -18.46
N GLU A 116 -1.45 -5.31 -19.18
CA GLU A 116 -0.76 -5.66 -20.43
C GLU A 116 0.40 -6.65 -20.22
N LEU A 117 1.12 -6.53 -19.10
CA LEU A 117 2.22 -7.44 -18.75
C LEU A 117 1.70 -8.83 -18.35
N ALA A 118 0.56 -8.93 -17.67
CA ALA A 118 -0.08 -10.20 -17.35
C ALA A 118 -0.60 -10.89 -18.61
N GLU A 119 -1.26 -10.18 -19.50
CA GLU A 119 -1.69 -10.72 -20.81
C GLU A 119 -0.50 -11.23 -21.63
N LEU A 120 0.61 -10.48 -21.62
CA LEU A 120 1.82 -10.87 -22.31
C LEU A 120 2.45 -12.13 -21.70
N ALA A 121 2.46 -12.26 -20.36
CA ALA A 121 2.95 -13.45 -19.65
C ALA A 121 2.10 -14.69 -20.00
N GLU A 122 0.78 -14.57 -19.95
CA GLU A 122 -0.15 -15.65 -20.30
C GLU A 122 -0.01 -16.08 -21.75
N LYS A 123 0.09 -15.12 -22.69
CA LYS A 123 0.30 -15.38 -24.12
C LYS A 123 1.57 -16.20 -24.39
N ASN A 124 2.62 -15.96 -23.62
CA ASN A 124 3.90 -16.67 -23.77
C ASN A 124 4.02 -17.90 -22.84
N ASN A 125 2.94 -18.27 -22.11
CA ASN A 125 2.89 -19.39 -21.17
C ASN A 125 3.99 -19.35 -20.10
N VAL A 126 4.33 -18.15 -19.61
CA VAL A 126 5.26 -17.86 -18.53
C VAL A 126 4.57 -17.16 -17.37
N SER A 127 5.20 -17.15 -16.20
CA SER A 127 4.65 -16.51 -15.01
C SER A 127 5.21 -15.10 -14.84
N LEU A 128 4.34 -14.17 -14.48
CA LEU A 128 4.70 -12.87 -13.91
C LEU A 128 4.28 -12.88 -12.43
N LYS A 129 5.25 -12.84 -11.50
CA LYS A 129 5.02 -12.89 -10.06
C LYS A 129 5.54 -11.63 -9.38
N PHE A 130 4.88 -11.22 -8.29
CA PHE A 130 5.14 -9.91 -7.69
C PHE A 130 4.81 -9.81 -6.19
N GLU A 131 4.96 -10.89 -5.43
CA GLU A 131 4.72 -10.86 -3.97
C GLU A 131 5.45 -9.70 -3.29
N ALA A 132 6.70 -9.46 -3.71
CA ALA A 132 7.54 -8.40 -3.18
C ALA A 132 7.05 -6.97 -3.48
N ALA A 133 6.14 -6.79 -4.44
CA ALA A 133 5.58 -5.48 -4.79
C ALA A 133 4.53 -4.99 -3.78
N VAL A 134 3.93 -5.91 -3.01
CA VAL A 134 2.83 -5.59 -2.08
C VAL A 134 3.21 -5.98 -0.65
N ALA A 135 3.31 -4.98 0.23
CA ALA A 135 3.55 -5.17 1.67
C ALA A 135 4.81 -5.98 2.06
N GLY A 136 5.86 -5.94 1.23
CA GLY A 136 7.19 -6.46 1.53
C GLY A 136 7.20 -7.92 1.95
N GLY A 137 7.40 -8.20 3.24
CA GLY A 137 7.47 -9.57 3.76
C GLY A 137 6.13 -10.23 4.09
N ILE A 138 5.02 -9.50 3.97
CA ILE A 138 3.67 -10.02 4.23
C ILE A 138 3.19 -10.77 2.98
N PRO A 139 2.82 -12.06 3.06
CA PRO A 139 2.40 -12.85 1.90
C PRO A 139 0.96 -12.52 1.47
N ALA A 140 0.71 -11.28 1.05
CA ALA A 140 -0.62 -10.76 0.78
C ALA A 140 -1.17 -11.22 -0.58
N VAL A 141 -0.32 -11.24 -1.61
CA VAL A 141 -0.70 -11.71 -2.96
C VAL A 141 -1.01 -13.20 -2.92
N LYS A 142 -0.14 -14.01 -2.31
CA LYS A 142 -0.34 -15.46 -2.18
C LYS A 142 -1.54 -15.81 -1.29
N ALA A 143 -1.79 -15.03 -0.25
CA ALA A 143 -3.00 -15.24 0.55
C ALA A 143 -4.26 -15.15 -0.32
N LEU A 144 -4.37 -14.15 -1.19
CA LEU A 144 -5.52 -13.98 -2.08
C LEU A 144 -5.54 -15.01 -3.22
N THR A 145 -4.40 -15.21 -3.90
CA THR A 145 -4.36 -16.05 -5.12
C THR A 145 -4.35 -17.55 -4.83
N GLU A 146 -3.98 -17.96 -3.62
CA GLU A 146 -3.85 -19.36 -3.23
C GLU A 146 -4.77 -19.72 -2.05
N SER A 147 -4.49 -19.21 -0.86
CA SER A 147 -5.17 -19.67 0.37
C SER A 147 -6.63 -19.25 0.43
N LEU A 148 -6.96 -18.07 -0.07
CA LEU A 148 -8.31 -17.49 -0.06
C LEU A 148 -9.01 -17.59 -1.42
N ALA A 149 -8.43 -18.26 -2.42
CA ALA A 149 -8.97 -18.34 -3.77
C ALA A 149 -10.39 -18.92 -3.87
N GLY A 150 -10.83 -19.69 -2.87
CA GLY A 150 -12.19 -20.22 -2.77
C GLY A 150 -13.20 -19.30 -2.07
N ASN A 151 -12.79 -18.10 -1.62
CA ASN A 151 -13.65 -17.16 -0.91
C ASN A 151 -13.99 -15.96 -1.80
N LYS A 152 -15.21 -15.47 -1.65
CA LYS A 152 -15.57 -14.14 -2.09
C LYS A 152 -15.02 -13.15 -1.06
N ILE A 153 -14.08 -12.33 -1.47
CA ILE A 153 -13.58 -11.24 -0.62
C ILE A 153 -14.60 -10.11 -0.64
N ASN A 154 -15.08 -9.71 0.53
CA ASN A 154 -16.05 -8.62 0.68
C ASN A 154 -15.34 -7.27 0.85
N ARG A 155 -14.20 -7.28 1.59
CA ARG A 155 -13.48 -6.06 1.94
C ARG A 155 -12.00 -6.33 2.15
N ILE A 156 -11.16 -5.37 1.75
CA ILE A 156 -9.74 -5.29 2.10
C ILE A 156 -9.55 -4.04 2.93
N MET A 157 -8.82 -4.16 4.04
CA MET A 157 -8.37 -3.03 4.83
C MET A 157 -6.88 -3.17 5.13
N GLY A 158 -6.18 -2.05 5.35
CA GLY A 158 -4.80 -2.18 5.81
C GLY A 158 -4.04 -0.86 5.95
N VAL A 159 -3.03 -0.93 6.81
CA VAL A 159 -1.94 0.03 6.91
C VAL A 159 -0.81 -0.48 6.03
N MET A 160 -0.65 0.11 4.85
CA MET A 160 0.24 -0.38 3.78
C MET A 160 1.47 0.50 3.55
N ASN A 161 1.63 1.57 4.35
CA ASN A 161 2.82 2.42 4.36
C ASN A 161 3.40 2.50 5.78
N GLY A 162 4.59 1.90 5.97
CA GLY A 162 5.26 1.86 7.26
C GLY A 162 5.77 3.23 7.71
N THR A 163 6.17 4.09 6.78
CA THR A 163 6.67 5.44 7.07
C THR A 163 5.57 6.31 7.67
N CYS A 164 4.38 6.33 7.06
CA CYS A 164 3.23 7.04 7.62
C CYS A 164 2.82 6.49 9.00
N ASN A 165 2.81 5.16 9.16
CA ASN A 165 2.48 4.58 10.45
C ASN A 165 3.52 4.92 11.52
N TYR A 166 4.81 4.95 11.16
CA TYR A 166 5.88 5.44 12.05
C TYR A 166 5.66 6.88 12.46
N ILE A 167 5.40 7.79 11.48
CA ILE A 167 5.18 9.22 11.76
C ILE A 167 4.01 9.40 12.71
N LEU A 168 2.83 8.83 12.42
CA LEU A 168 1.65 8.95 13.27
C LEU A 168 1.86 8.34 14.66
N THR A 169 2.54 7.17 14.77
CA THR A 169 2.87 6.56 16.05
C THR A 169 3.81 7.45 16.86
N ARG A 170 4.82 8.03 16.21
CA ARG A 170 5.81 8.88 16.87
C ARG A 170 5.23 10.22 17.33
N MET A 171 4.34 10.82 16.52
CA MET A 171 3.55 11.99 16.93
C MET A 171 2.75 11.70 18.20
N GLU A 172 2.03 10.56 18.23
CA GLU A 172 1.21 10.14 19.36
C GLU A 172 2.02 9.86 20.63
N THR A 173 3.10 9.09 20.53
CA THR A 173 3.87 8.63 21.69
C THR A 173 4.74 9.70 22.31
N SER A 174 5.19 10.68 21.53
CA SER A 174 6.11 11.73 21.98
C SER A 174 5.49 13.11 22.03
N ASN A 175 4.22 13.23 21.67
CA ASN A 175 3.50 14.50 21.62
C ASN A 175 4.22 15.56 20.78
N LEU A 176 4.71 15.16 19.60
CA LEU A 176 5.48 16.01 18.69
C LEU A 176 4.64 16.38 17.45
N PRO A 177 4.78 17.61 16.92
CA PRO A 177 4.10 18.02 15.70
C PRO A 177 4.65 17.28 14.47
N TYR A 178 3.81 17.18 13.42
CA TYR A 178 4.12 16.48 12.17
C TYR A 178 5.48 16.86 11.58
N GLU A 179 5.78 18.15 11.42
CA GLU A 179 7.03 18.65 10.84
C GLU A 179 8.29 18.13 11.57
N THR A 180 8.24 18.06 12.90
CA THR A 180 9.35 17.55 13.71
C THR A 180 9.59 16.08 13.43
N VAL A 181 8.52 15.27 13.45
CA VAL A 181 8.61 13.82 13.24
C VAL A 181 8.92 13.49 11.79
N PHE A 182 8.41 14.26 10.83
CA PHE A 182 8.74 14.13 9.41
C PHE A 182 10.25 14.31 9.19
N ASN A 183 10.86 15.36 9.78
CA ASN A 183 12.29 15.60 9.69
C ASN A 183 13.11 14.50 10.38
N GLU A 184 12.63 13.92 11.49
CA GLU A 184 13.25 12.74 12.12
C GLU A 184 13.22 11.52 11.17
N ALA A 185 12.06 11.24 10.57
CA ALA A 185 11.90 10.13 9.63
C ALA A 185 12.82 10.27 8.41
N GLN A 186 12.98 11.49 7.89
CA GLN A 186 13.89 11.79 6.79
C GLN A 186 15.35 11.49 7.15
N LYS A 187 15.80 11.94 8.32
CA LYS A 187 17.17 11.67 8.82
C LYS A 187 17.43 10.19 9.05
N LEU A 188 16.42 9.42 9.43
CA LEU A 188 16.50 7.97 9.62
C LEU A 188 16.42 7.20 8.29
N GLY A 189 16.17 7.88 7.16
CA GLY A 189 16.10 7.26 5.85
C GLY A 189 14.80 6.46 5.60
N TYR A 190 13.73 6.78 6.32
CA TYR A 190 12.41 6.19 6.09
C TYR A 190 11.68 6.79 4.88
N LEU A 191 11.99 8.05 4.54
CA LEU A 191 11.39 8.75 3.39
C LEU A 191 12.22 8.51 2.13
N GLU A 192 11.54 8.33 1.02
CA GLU A 192 12.14 8.28 -0.32
C GLU A 192 12.59 9.68 -0.79
N ALA A 193 13.23 9.76 -1.97
CA ALA A 193 13.70 11.02 -2.53
C ALA A 193 12.56 12.03 -2.77
N ASP A 194 11.37 11.54 -3.12
CA ASP A 194 10.13 12.30 -3.14
C ASP A 194 9.22 11.85 -1.99
N PRO A 195 9.20 12.56 -0.87
CA PRO A 195 8.41 12.19 0.30
C PRO A 195 6.90 12.19 0.06
N THR A 196 6.41 12.89 -0.97
CA THR A 196 4.98 12.99 -1.27
C THR A 196 4.41 11.64 -1.72
N LEU A 197 5.23 10.76 -2.26
CA LEU A 197 4.84 9.39 -2.59
C LEU A 197 4.45 8.59 -1.34
N ASP A 198 5.16 8.82 -0.24
CA ASP A 198 4.88 8.18 1.05
C ASP A 198 3.74 8.90 1.78
N THR A 199 3.95 10.17 2.15
CA THR A 199 3.04 10.92 3.03
C THR A 199 1.71 11.27 2.38
N GLY A 200 1.68 11.40 1.04
CA GLY A 200 0.46 11.59 0.24
C GLY A 200 -0.37 10.31 0.03
N GLY A 201 0.12 9.15 0.49
CA GLY A 201 -0.59 7.87 0.38
C GLY A 201 -0.52 7.20 -1.00
N ILE A 202 0.30 7.71 -1.92
CA ILE A 202 0.41 7.22 -3.30
C ILE A 202 1.02 5.80 -3.33
N ASP A 203 2.12 5.59 -2.61
CA ASP A 203 2.76 4.27 -2.48
C ASP A 203 1.79 3.21 -1.95
N ALA A 204 1.06 3.53 -0.89
CA ALA A 204 0.06 2.64 -0.31
C ALA A 204 -1.15 2.44 -1.24
N GLY A 205 -1.54 3.46 -1.99
CA GLY A 205 -2.60 3.40 -2.99
C GLY A 205 -2.29 2.44 -4.15
N HIS A 206 -1.04 2.41 -4.64
CA HIS A 206 -0.61 1.42 -5.64
C HIS A 206 -0.79 -0.02 -5.13
N LYS A 207 -0.38 -0.29 -3.88
CA LYS A 207 -0.54 -1.61 -3.25
C LYS A 207 -2.00 -2.00 -3.11
N LEU A 208 -2.85 -1.04 -2.68
CA LEU A 208 -4.29 -1.26 -2.55
C LEU A 208 -4.92 -1.58 -3.90
N ALA A 209 -4.61 -0.83 -4.97
CA ALA A 209 -5.15 -1.06 -6.31
C ALA A 209 -4.79 -2.47 -6.85
N ILE A 210 -3.55 -2.92 -6.60
CA ILE A 210 -3.11 -4.27 -6.98
C ILE A 210 -3.89 -5.34 -6.20
N LEU A 211 -4.00 -5.22 -4.88
CA LEU A 211 -4.76 -6.18 -4.06
C LEU A 211 -6.24 -6.19 -4.43
N SER A 212 -6.81 -5.03 -4.75
CA SER A 212 -8.22 -4.92 -5.18
C SER A 212 -8.47 -5.67 -6.49
N SER A 213 -7.54 -5.54 -7.45
CA SER A 213 -7.61 -6.29 -8.71
C SER A 213 -7.69 -7.81 -8.47
N ILE A 214 -6.83 -8.33 -7.60
CA ILE A 214 -6.80 -9.76 -7.28
C ILE A 214 -8.09 -10.19 -6.55
N ALA A 215 -8.48 -9.44 -5.52
CA ALA A 215 -9.59 -9.84 -4.65
C ALA A 215 -10.96 -9.75 -5.32
N PHE A 216 -11.16 -8.78 -6.22
CA PHE A 216 -12.47 -8.51 -6.85
C PHE A 216 -12.52 -8.89 -8.33
N GLY A 217 -11.43 -9.43 -8.89
CA GLY A 217 -11.38 -9.83 -10.30
C GLY A 217 -11.50 -8.65 -11.27
N THR A 218 -10.94 -7.49 -10.92
CA THR A 218 -11.04 -6.26 -11.71
C THR A 218 -9.70 -5.88 -12.33
N GLN A 219 -9.71 -5.10 -13.40
CA GLN A 219 -8.50 -4.47 -13.92
C GLN A 219 -7.95 -3.49 -12.89
N ILE A 220 -6.62 -3.37 -12.80
CA ILE A 220 -6.00 -2.39 -11.92
C ILE A 220 -6.34 -0.99 -12.40
N ASP A 221 -6.92 -0.17 -11.52
CA ASP A 221 -7.17 1.25 -11.77
C ASP A 221 -6.74 2.08 -10.56
N PHE A 222 -5.48 2.50 -10.55
CA PHE A 222 -4.96 3.36 -9.49
C PHE A 222 -5.61 4.75 -9.50
N LYS A 223 -6.05 5.26 -10.67
CA LYS A 223 -6.72 6.57 -10.75
C LYS A 223 -8.08 6.58 -10.04
N ALA A 224 -8.66 5.41 -9.84
CA ALA A 224 -9.89 5.23 -9.08
C ALA A 224 -9.68 5.22 -7.56
N VAL A 225 -8.44 5.14 -7.08
CA VAL A 225 -8.14 5.20 -5.65
C VAL A 225 -8.21 6.64 -5.17
N VAL A 226 -9.14 6.95 -4.27
CA VAL A 226 -9.18 8.25 -3.59
C VAL A 226 -8.04 8.29 -2.58
N THR A 227 -7.05 9.16 -2.80
CA THR A 227 -5.89 9.31 -1.92
C THR A 227 -5.93 10.62 -1.15
N GLN A 228 -5.60 10.56 0.15
CA GLN A 228 -5.40 11.72 1.01
C GLN A 228 -4.19 11.46 1.91
N GLY A 229 -3.25 12.39 1.97
CA GLY A 229 -2.05 12.30 2.78
C GLY A 229 -2.30 12.58 4.27
N ILE A 230 -1.24 12.40 5.07
CA ILE A 230 -1.27 12.60 6.52
C ILE A 230 -0.85 14.01 6.96
N GLU A 231 -0.50 14.89 6.05
CA GLU A 231 0.09 16.20 6.33
C GLU A 231 -0.88 17.13 7.11
N LEU A 232 -2.19 16.94 6.94
CA LEU A 232 -3.23 17.72 7.63
C LEU A 232 -3.54 17.20 9.03
N VAL A 233 -3.00 16.05 9.43
CA VAL A 233 -3.18 15.49 10.77
C VAL A 233 -2.33 16.25 11.76
N SER A 234 -2.96 16.93 12.69
CA SER A 234 -2.28 17.69 13.75
C SER A 234 -2.13 16.86 15.03
N ILE A 235 -1.26 17.32 15.93
CA ILE A 235 -1.14 16.69 17.25
C ILE A 235 -2.44 16.81 18.05
N GLN A 236 -3.20 17.90 17.86
CA GLN A 236 -4.51 18.06 18.47
C GLN A 236 -5.52 16.99 18.01
N ASP A 237 -5.49 16.62 16.71
CA ASP A 237 -6.34 15.54 16.20
C ASP A 237 -6.00 14.21 16.87
N ILE A 238 -4.71 13.94 17.07
CA ILE A 238 -4.23 12.72 17.73
C ILE A 238 -4.66 12.68 19.20
N GLU A 239 -4.51 13.80 19.92
CA GLU A 239 -4.93 13.91 21.32
C GLU A 239 -6.44 13.70 21.47
N GLN A 240 -7.24 14.38 20.65
CA GLN A 240 -8.70 14.24 20.66
C GLN A 240 -9.16 12.84 20.28
N ALA A 241 -8.54 12.24 19.25
CA ALA A 241 -8.82 10.86 18.87
C ALA A 241 -8.55 9.88 20.03
N ARG A 242 -7.41 10.04 20.70
CA ARG A 242 -7.02 9.21 21.85
C ARG A 242 -8.02 9.34 23.02
N GLU A 243 -8.45 10.56 23.35
CA GLU A 243 -9.45 10.80 24.41
C GLU A 243 -10.81 10.17 24.10
N MET A 244 -11.14 10.02 22.82
CA MET A 244 -12.35 9.35 22.35
C MET A 244 -12.19 7.83 22.18
N GLY A 245 -11.01 7.26 22.49
CA GLY A 245 -10.74 5.83 22.34
C GLY A 245 -10.37 5.39 20.91
N TYR A 246 -9.93 6.33 20.08
CA TYR A 246 -9.47 6.08 18.71
C TYR A 246 -7.98 6.34 18.54
N ARG A 247 -7.44 5.81 17.45
CA ARG A 247 -6.12 6.15 16.90
C ARG A 247 -6.24 6.54 15.43
N ILE A 248 -5.39 7.45 14.97
CA ILE A 248 -5.36 7.87 13.56
C ILE A 248 -4.36 7.00 12.80
N LYS A 249 -4.81 6.41 11.68
CA LYS A 249 -3.99 5.60 10.78
C LYS A 249 -4.21 6.02 9.34
N LEU A 250 -3.15 5.99 8.51
CA LEU A 250 -3.33 6.03 7.06
C LEU A 250 -3.87 4.66 6.64
N LEU A 251 -5.16 4.59 6.39
CA LEU A 251 -5.88 3.34 6.15
C LEU A 251 -6.29 3.21 4.69
N GLY A 252 -5.89 2.10 4.06
CA GLY A 252 -6.43 1.65 2.80
C GLY A 252 -7.69 0.83 3.02
N VAL A 253 -8.73 1.13 2.27
CA VAL A 253 -9.97 0.33 2.24
C VAL A 253 -10.39 0.13 0.80
N SER A 254 -10.71 -1.11 0.44
CA SER A 254 -11.30 -1.46 -0.83
C SER A 254 -12.44 -2.45 -0.64
N GLN A 255 -13.58 -2.18 -1.28
CA GLN A 255 -14.77 -3.02 -1.16
C GLN A 255 -15.66 -2.89 -2.40
N MET A 256 -16.34 -3.99 -2.72
CA MET A 256 -17.37 -3.96 -3.76
C MET A 256 -18.67 -3.42 -3.18
N THR A 257 -19.29 -2.46 -3.87
CA THR A 257 -20.58 -1.89 -3.54
C THR A 257 -21.57 -2.13 -4.70
N ASP A 258 -22.84 -1.85 -4.50
CA ASP A 258 -23.86 -1.94 -5.57
C ASP A 258 -23.59 -0.95 -6.72
N GLU A 259 -22.84 0.12 -6.46
CA GLU A 259 -22.49 1.15 -7.44
C GLU A 259 -21.18 0.86 -8.20
N GLY A 260 -20.32 -0.05 -7.67
CA GLY A 260 -19.02 -0.39 -8.23
C GLY A 260 -17.94 -0.63 -7.18
N LEU A 261 -16.69 -0.54 -7.58
CA LEU A 261 -15.54 -0.74 -6.70
C LEU A 261 -15.13 0.59 -6.01
N GLU A 262 -15.30 0.65 -4.70
CA GLU A 262 -14.82 1.74 -3.85
C GLU A 262 -13.38 1.44 -3.39
N GLN A 263 -12.47 2.37 -3.62
CA GLN A 263 -11.07 2.30 -3.19
C GLN A 263 -10.63 3.63 -2.60
N ARG A 264 -10.10 3.62 -1.37
CA ARG A 264 -9.59 4.84 -0.72
C ARG A 264 -8.38 4.55 0.14
N MET A 265 -7.48 5.50 0.19
CA MET A 265 -6.28 5.54 1.03
C MET A 265 -6.24 6.90 1.71
N GLN A 266 -6.63 6.95 2.98
CA GLN A 266 -6.80 8.23 3.70
C GLN A 266 -6.58 8.07 5.21
N PRO A 267 -6.24 9.15 5.93
CA PRO A 267 -6.22 9.14 7.38
C PRO A 267 -7.62 8.85 7.92
N CYS A 268 -7.72 7.85 8.80
CA CYS A 268 -8.97 7.45 9.46
C CYS A 268 -8.75 7.31 10.96
N LEU A 269 -9.80 7.62 11.74
CA LEU A 269 -9.90 7.19 13.12
C LEU A 269 -10.34 5.72 13.14
N VAL A 270 -9.61 4.89 13.86
CA VAL A 270 -9.93 3.47 14.09
C VAL A 270 -9.96 3.21 15.59
N SER A 271 -10.79 2.27 16.06
CA SER A 271 -10.82 1.92 17.48
C SER A 271 -9.42 1.60 18.00
N ALA A 272 -9.01 2.22 19.10
CA ALA A 272 -7.69 1.99 19.70
C ALA A 272 -7.48 0.52 20.12
N ASN A 273 -8.57 -0.21 20.38
CA ASN A 273 -8.53 -1.63 20.77
C ASN A 273 -8.56 -2.59 19.57
N SER A 274 -8.76 -2.09 18.36
CA SER A 274 -8.71 -2.92 17.15
C SER A 274 -7.27 -3.35 16.81
N PRO A 275 -7.08 -4.46 16.06
CA PRO A 275 -5.75 -4.85 15.58
C PRO A 275 -5.01 -3.76 14.82
N ILE A 276 -5.72 -3.01 13.97
CA ILE A 276 -5.15 -1.86 13.23
C ILE A 276 -4.81 -0.72 14.18
N GLY A 277 -5.67 -0.40 15.15
CA GLY A 277 -5.40 0.63 16.15
C GLY A 277 -4.13 0.35 16.97
N GLN A 278 -3.88 -0.92 17.29
CA GLN A 278 -2.69 -1.37 18.04
C GLN A 278 -1.44 -1.53 17.17
N LEU A 279 -1.52 -1.25 15.87
CA LEU A 279 -0.36 -1.35 14.99
C LEU A 279 0.55 -0.13 15.16
N GLU A 280 1.78 -0.34 15.63
CA GLU A 280 2.75 0.72 15.93
C GLU A 280 3.99 0.65 15.05
N ASN A 281 4.76 1.75 15.05
CA ASN A 281 6.03 1.90 14.35
C ASN A 281 5.89 1.70 12.82
N ALA A 282 6.94 1.20 12.16
CA ALA A 282 6.97 0.98 10.72
C ALA A 282 6.31 -0.35 10.27
N MET A 283 5.44 -0.94 11.11
CA MET A 283 4.77 -2.19 10.77
C MET A 283 3.59 -1.96 9.83
N ASN A 284 3.36 -2.94 8.95
CA ASN A 284 2.20 -3.01 8.08
C ASN A 284 1.24 -4.09 8.52
N MET A 285 -0.03 -3.92 8.17
CA MET A 285 -1.09 -4.90 8.40
C MET A 285 -2.08 -4.86 7.25
N ILE A 286 -2.51 -6.02 6.80
CA ILE A 286 -3.55 -6.19 5.80
C ILE A 286 -4.59 -7.14 6.37
N ILE A 287 -5.85 -6.78 6.18
CA ILE A 287 -7.02 -7.55 6.62
C ILE A 287 -7.85 -7.87 5.39
N PHE A 288 -8.21 -9.14 5.24
CA PHE A 288 -9.13 -9.64 4.23
C PHE A 288 -10.40 -10.15 4.92
N ASP A 289 -11.55 -9.64 4.54
CA ASP A 289 -12.85 -10.15 4.97
C ASP A 289 -13.41 -11.07 3.89
N GLY A 290 -13.35 -12.37 4.12
CA GLY A 290 -13.90 -13.39 3.24
C GLY A 290 -15.26 -13.89 3.73
N ASP A 291 -16.11 -14.33 2.79
CA ASP A 291 -17.47 -14.81 3.10
C ASP A 291 -17.48 -16.10 3.94
N HIS A 292 -16.53 -17.00 3.72
CA HIS A 292 -16.40 -18.26 4.47
C HIS A 292 -15.24 -18.26 5.45
N SER A 293 -14.13 -17.58 5.12
CA SER A 293 -12.96 -17.53 6.01
C SER A 293 -13.12 -16.57 7.20
N GLY A 294 -14.10 -15.65 7.12
CA GLY A 294 -14.16 -14.52 8.03
C GLY A 294 -12.96 -13.57 7.84
N GLN A 295 -12.58 -12.90 8.90
CA GLN A 295 -11.49 -11.95 8.90
C GLN A 295 -10.12 -12.65 9.01
N ILE A 296 -9.26 -12.44 8.03
CA ILE A 296 -7.86 -12.89 8.04
C ILE A 296 -6.95 -11.68 8.18
N ILE A 297 -6.08 -11.70 9.17
CA ILE A 297 -5.18 -10.61 9.51
C ILE A 297 -3.73 -11.03 9.24
N LEU A 298 -3.04 -10.28 8.39
CA LEU A 298 -1.62 -10.45 8.10
C LEU A 298 -0.85 -9.24 8.61
N ARG A 299 0.16 -9.47 9.45
CA ARG A 299 1.00 -8.42 10.03
C ARG A 299 2.47 -8.74 9.82
N GLY A 300 3.26 -7.73 9.44
CA GLY A 300 4.70 -7.90 9.24
C GLY A 300 5.39 -6.60 8.84
N ALA A 301 6.66 -6.71 8.49
CA ALA A 301 7.42 -5.60 7.94
C ALA A 301 7.04 -5.38 6.47
N GLY A 302 6.56 -4.19 6.14
CA GLY A 302 6.11 -3.81 4.80
C GLY A 302 7.24 -3.48 3.82
N ALA A 303 8.49 -3.34 4.29
CA ALA A 303 9.67 -3.03 3.50
C ALA A 303 10.93 -3.53 4.22
N GLY A 304 12.08 -3.42 3.57
CA GLY A 304 13.40 -3.75 4.12
C GLY A 304 14.10 -4.89 3.38
N GLU A 305 15.43 -5.00 3.55
CA GLU A 305 16.26 -6.00 2.86
C GLU A 305 15.71 -7.42 3.04
N GLY A 306 15.60 -7.88 4.27
CA GLY A 306 15.18 -9.25 4.59
C GLY A 306 13.75 -9.56 4.15
N PRO A 307 12.75 -8.79 4.60
CA PRO A 307 11.35 -9.03 4.27
C PRO A 307 11.08 -9.08 2.77
N THR A 308 11.52 -8.05 2.04
CA THR A 308 11.26 -7.95 0.60
C THR A 308 12.02 -9.01 -0.21
N SER A 309 13.28 -9.31 0.17
CA SER A 309 14.04 -10.40 -0.45
C SER A 309 13.42 -11.77 -0.18
N SER A 310 12.83 -11.97 1.01
CA SER A 310 12.10 -13.20 1.33
C SER A 310 10.89 -13.40 0.40
N ALA A 311 10.16 -12.34 0.09
CA ALA A 311 9.03 -12.39 -0.84
C ALA A 311 9.49 -12.71 -2.27
N VAL A 312 10.58 -12.09 -2.76
CA VAL A 312 11.20 -12.45 -4.05
C VAL A 312 11.60 -13.92 -4.07
N MET A 313 12.23 -14.42 -3.01
CA MET A 313 12.60 -15.82 -2.89
C MET A 313 11.41 -16.77 -2.90
N SER A 314 10.30 -16.36 -2.29
CA SER A 314 9.05 -17.12 -2.32
C SER A 314 8.55 -17.31 -3.77
N ASP A 315 8.60 -16.26 -4.59
CA ASP A 315 8.22 -16.32 -6.00
C ASP A 315 9.20 -17.16 -6.84
N ILE A 316 10.51 -17.07 -6.57
CA ILE A 316 11.53 -17.95 -7.20
C ILE A 316 11.24 -19.43 -6.89
N ILE A 317 10.91 -19.74 -5.64
CA ILE A 317 10.59 -21.11 -5.20
C ILE A 317 9.33 -21.63 -5.89
N ASP A 318 8.32 -20.82 -6.08
CA ASP A 318 7.10 -21.23 -6.78
C ASP A 318 7.37 -21.56 -8.25
N ILE A 319 8.14 -20.72 -8.93
CA ILE A 319 8.56 -21.00 -10.31
C ILE A 319 9.39 -22.29 -10.37
N ALA A 320 10.29 -22.52 -9.42
CA ALA A 320 11.09 -23.76 -9.36
C ALA A 320 10.22 -25.00 -9.16
N ARG A 321 9.12 -24.89 -8.39
CA ARG A 321 8.11 -25.95 -8.20
C ARG A 321 7.25 -26.19 -9.44
N GLY A 322 7.24 -25.25 -10.38
CA GLY A 322 6.37 -25.29 -11.56
C GLY A 322 4.95 -24.79 -11.31
N ASN A 323 4.72 -24.02 -10.22
CA ASN A 323 3.43 -23.43 -9.95
C ASN A 323 3.08 -22.38 -11.00
N LYS A 324 2.00 -22.62 -11.74
CA LYS A 324 1.49 -21.74 -12.81
C LYS A 324 0.13 -21.17 -12.43
N ILE A 325 0.11 -20.30 -11.44
CA ILE A 325 -1.08 -19.52 -11.12
C ILE A 325 -1.07 -18.26 -12.01
N PRO A 326 -2.21 -17.90 -12.64
CA PRO A 326 -2.31 -16.64 -13.37
C PRO A 326 -1.89 -15.44 -12.52
N THR A 327 -1.37 -14.42 -13.15
CA THR A 327 -0.75 -13.26 -12.49
C THR A 327 -1.62 -12.63 -11.39
N PHE A 328 -2.93 -12.52 -11.63
CA PHE A 328 -3.91 -11.98 -10.68
C PHE A 328 -4.85 -13.04 -10.08
N GLY A 329 -4.42 -14.30 -9.98
CA GLY A 329 -5.23 -15.41 -9.48
C GLY A 329 -6.25 -15.96 -10.47
N GLN A 330 -6.55 -15.21 -11.53
CA GLN A 330 -7.41 -15.59 -12.66
C GLN A 330 -6.82 -15.02 -13.96
N SER A 331 -7.30 -15.51 -15.11
CA SER A 331 -6.79 -15.02 -16.41
C SER A 331 -6.95 -13.51 -16.55
N ALA A 332 -5.91 -12.84 -17.04
CA ALA A 332 -5.89 -11.39 -17.23
C ALA A 332 -7.04 -10.91 -18.14
N ASN A 333 -7.41 -11.70 -19.15
CA ASN A 333 -8.52 -11.40 -20.04
C ASN A 333 -9.91 -11.53 -19.37
N SER A 334 -10.02 -12.16 -18.20
CA SER A 334 -11.27 -12.27 -17.45
C SER A 334 -11.48 -11.12 -16.47
N LEU A 335 -10.46 -10.27 -16.27
CA LEU A 335 -10.57 -9.12 -15.37
C LEU A 335 -11.53 -8.06 -15.91
N ILE A 336 -12.47 -7.63 -15.08
CA ILE A 336 -13.54 -6.72 -15.46
C ILE A 336 -13.09 -5.27 -15.24
N LYS A 337 -13.30 -4.41 -16.23
CA LYS A 337 -13.14 -2.97 -16.03
C LYS A 337 -14.33 -2.44 -15.24
N MET A 338 -14.06 -2.03 -14.00
CA MET A 338 -15.10 -1.50 -13.11
C MET A 338 -15.26 0.02 -13.26
N LYS A 339 -16.50 0.49 -13.01
CA LYS A 339 -16.74 1.91 -12.83
C LYS A 339 -16.17 2.33 -11.47
N PRO A 340 -15.32 3.36 -11.42
CA PRO A 340 -14.83 3.90 -10.14
C PRO A 340 -15.98 4.54 -9.36
N VAL A 341 -16.05 4.23 -8.08
CA VAL A 341 -16.96 4.85 -7.13
C VAL A 341 -16.15 5.71 -6.17
N LEU A 342 -16.36 7.01 -6.20
CA LEU A 342 -15.53 7.95 -5.43
C LEU A 342 -15.68 7.75 -3.92
N THR A 343 -16.88 7.52 -3.42
CA THR A 343 -17.20 7.04 -2.06
C THR A 343 -18.72 6.96 -1.90
N SER A 344 -19.25 5.77 -1.72
CA SER A 344 -20.69 5.56 -1.56
C SER A 344 -21.08 5.06 -0.17
N THR A 345 -20.10 4.66 0.63
CA THR A 345 -20.37 4.06 1.95
C THR A 345 -20.48 5.12 3.04
N PRO A 346 -21.63 5.21 3.73
CA PRO A 346 -21.80 6.12 4.86
C PRO A 346 -20.83 5.81 6.00
N ALA A 347 -20.32 6.87 6.68
CA ALA A 347 -19.52 6.73 7.89
C ALA A 347 -19.78 7.89 8.85
N ALA A 348 -19.36 7.72 10.10
CA ALA A 348 -19.19 8.82 11.02
C ALA A 348 -17.90 9.59 10.68
N TYR A 349 -17.90 10.87 11.01
CA TYR A 349 -16.75 11.74 10.76
C TYR A 349 -16.38 12.53 12.00
N TYR A 350 -15.10 12.61 12.24
CA TYR A 350 -14.47 13.59 13.11
C TYR A 350 -14.24 14.86 12.30
N ILE A 351 -14.68 16.00 12.81
CA ILE A 351 -14.51 17.32 12.18
C ILE A 351 -13.83 18.25 13.19
N ARG A 352 -12.68 18.81 12.84
CA ARG A 352 -11.99 19.84 13.61
C ARG A 352 -12.02 21.17 12.85
N THR A 353 -12.32 22.26 13.58
CA THR A 353 -12.23 23.63 13.08
C THR A 353 -11.96 24.60 14.23
N LYS A 354 -11.56 25.80 13.91
CA LYS A 354 -11.55 26.95 14.85
C LYS A 354 -12.65 27.90 14.49
N LEU A 355 -13.45 28.25 15.49
CA LEU A 355 -14.52 29.20 15.37
C LEU A 355 -14.17 30.49 16.12
N GLU A 356 -14.75 31.60 15.66
CA GLU A 356 -14.76 32.84 16.44
C GLU A 356 -15.50 32.62 17.79
N ASP A 357 -14.90 33.01 18.90
CA ASP A 357 -15.53 32.85 20.21
C ASP A 357 -16.54 33.98 20.46
N SER A 358 -17.70 33.88 19.82
CA SER A 358 -18.78 34.83 19.94
C SER A 358 -20.17 34.16 20.02
N PRO A 359 -21.16 34.81 20.67
CA PRO A 359 -22.51 34.24 20.80
C PRO A 359 -23.15 33.93 19.46
N GLY A 360 -23.70 32.69 19.33
CA GLY A 360 -24.41 32.24 18.13
C GLY A 360 -23.54 31.59 17.03
N VAL A 361 -22.22 31.64 17.12
CA VAL A 361 -21.31 31.05 16.13
C VAL A 361 -21.48 29.53 16.04
N LEU A 362 -21.52 28.86 17.17
CA LEU A 362 -21.75 27.44 17.25
C LEU A 362 -23.11 27.00 16.68
N ALA A 363 -24.13 27.83 16.87
CA ALA A 363 -25.46 27.60 16.33
C ALA A 363 -25.46 27.66 14.80
N LYS A 364 -24.70 28.59 14.18
CA LYS A 364 -24.56 28.66 12.71
C LYS A 364 -23.92 27.41 12.16
N MET A 365 -22.86 26.87 12.79
CA MET A 365 -22.22 25.65 12.41
C MET A 365 -23.16 24.43 12.52
N ALA A 366 -23.86 24.31 13.66
CA ALA A 366 -24.83 23.23 13.86
C ALA A 366 -25.99 23.30 12.84
N THR A 367 -26.42 24.53 12.50
CA THR A 367 -27.44 24.75 11.47
C THR A 367 -26.99 24.32 10.10
N ALA A 368 -25.75 24.62 9.70
CA ALA A 368 -25.21 24.17 8.40
C ALA A 368 -25.12 22.64 8.30
N LEU A 369 -24.75 21.97 9.39
CA LEU A 369 -24.78 20.49 9.44
C LEU A 369 -26.23 19.98 9.34
N GLY A 370 -27.15 20.55 10.13
CA GLY A 370 -28.57 20.17 10.17
C GLY A 370 -29.28 20.38 8.83
N ASN A 371 -29.03 21.50 8.12
CA ASN A 371 -29.58 21.80 6.79
C ASN A 371 -29.19 20.73 5.75
N ASN A 372 -28.02 20.12 5.93
CA ASN A 372 -27.54 19.02 5.09
C ASN A 372 -27.95 17.64 5.64
N GLY A 373 -28.82 17.56 6.65
CA GLY A 373 -29.29 16.30 7.22
C GLY A 373 -28.23 15.55 8.04
N ILE A 374 -27.16 16.21 8.48
CA ILE A 374 -26.09 15.63 9.29
C ILE A 374 -26.42 15.80 10.77
N SER A 375 -26.60 14.69 11.48
CA SER A 375 -26.78 14.68 12.93
C SER A 375 -25.44 14.65 13.65
N ILE A 376 -25.32 15.44 14.71
CA ILE A 376 -24.16 15.49 15.59
C ILE A 376 -24.32 14.41 16.66
N ASP A 377 -23.31 13.55 16.81
CA ASP A 377 -23.21 12.55 17.88
C ASP A 377 -22.54 13.15 19.12
N GLN A 378 -21.37 13.77 18.93
CA GLN A 378 -20.60 14.41 20.00
C GLN A 378 -20.07 15.76 19.54
N MET A 379 -19.92 16.68 20.50
CA MET A 379 -19.31 17.98 20.30
C MET A 379 -18.46 18.36 21.51
N ARG A 380 -17.27 18.87 21.24
CA ARG A 380 -16.34 19.35 22.27
C ARG A 380 -15.83 20.73 21.87
N GLN A 381 -15.86 21.66 22.79
CA GLN A 381 -15.24 22.97 22.70
C GLN A 381 -14.19 23.06 23.79
N THR A 382 -12.96 23.32 23.43
CA THR A 382 -11.85 23.45 24.38
C THR A 382 -11.68 24.95 24.73
N GLN A 383 -11.56 25.28 26.01
CA GLN A 383 -11.27 26.65 26.42
C GLN A 383 -9.87 27.05 25.91
N HIS A 384 -9.82 28.21 25.29
CA HIS A 384 -8.56 28.86 24.91
C HIS A 384 -8.56 30.32 25.43
N ALA A 385 -7.37 30.85 25.74
CA ALA A 385 -7.16 32.21 26.15
C ALA A 385 -7.35 33.27 25.03
N ASP A 386 -7.48 32.78 23.79
CA ASP A 386 -7.57 33.60 22.57
C ASP A 386 -9.02 33.77 22.07
N VAL A 387 -9.20 34.68 21.13
CA VAL A 387 -10.48 35.00 20.46
C VAL A 387 -11.04 33.81 19.64
N ALA A 388 -10.30 32.72 19.54
CA ALA A 388 -10.60 31.54 18.74
C ALA A 388 -10.90 30.29 19.60
N ALA A 389 -12.05 29.68 19.40
CA ALA A 389 -12.46 28.46 20.08
C ALA A 389 -12.23 27.25 19.18
N PRO A 390 -11.32 26.32 19.52
CA PRO A 390 -11.21 25.02 18.84
C PRO A 390 -12.48 24.21 19.12
N VAL A 391 -13.09 23.70 18.06
CA VAL A 391 -14.28 22.86 18.12
C VAL A 391 -14.04 21.54 17.41
N VAL A 392 -14.38 20.45 18.08
CA VAL A 392 -14.39 19.09 17.53
C VAL A 392 -15.83 18.59 17.52
N ILE A 393 -16.26 18.08 16.38
CA ILE A 393 -17.56 17.44 16.19
C ILE A 393 -17.36 16.02 15.69
N VAL A 394 -18.12 15.08 16.25
CA VAL A 394 -18.32 13.75 15.71
C VAL A 394 -19.74 13.66 15.17
N THR A 395 -19.90 13.23 13.93
CA THR A 395 -21.21 13.07 13.30
C THR A 395 -21.72 11.65 13.46
N HIS A 396 -23.04 11.45 13.37
CA HIS A 396 -23.59 10.14 12.98
C HIS A 396 -23.18 9.78 11.56
N LYS A 397 -23.44 8.51 11.12
CA LYS A 397 -23.11 8.06 9.77
C LYS A 397 -23.78 8.93 8.70
N THR A 398 -22.97 9.47 7.80
CA THR A 398 -23.42 10.28 6.66
C THR A 398 -22.61 9.95 5.43
N LEU A 399 -23.13 10.30 4.25
CA LEU A 399 -22.41 10.15 2.98
C LEU A 399 -21.30 11.22 2.86
N PRO A 400 -20.15 10.87 2.26
CA PRO A 400 -19.05 11.82 2.03
C PRO A 400 -19.48 13.07 1.23
N GLU A 401 -20.34 12.90 0.23
CA GLU A 401 -20.86 14.04 -0.56
C GLU A 401 -21.70 14.99 0.28
N THR A 402 -22.53 14.44 1.17
CA THR A 402 -23.35 15.21 2.10
C THR A 402 -22.47 15.99 3.07
N LEU A 403 -21.42 15.34 3.61
CA LEU A 403 -20.45 16.00 4.45
C LEU A 403 -19.75 17.14 3.71
N ASN A 404 -19.27 16.92 2.50
CA ASN A 404 -18.56 17.93 1.72
C ASN A 404 -19.46 19.17 1.45
N LYS A 405 -20.74 18.97 1.15
CA LYS A 405 -21.70 20.06 0.99
C LYS A 405 -21.82 20.89 2.29
N ALA A 406 -21.95 20.21 3.43
CA ALA A 406 -22.03 20.89 4.74
C ALA A 406 -20.75 21.66 5.08
N LEU A 407 -19.57 21.07 4.81
CA LEU A 407 -18.28 21.75 5.04
C LEU A 407 -18.13 23.01 4.18
N ILE A 408 -18.56 22.95 2.91
CA ILE A 408 -18.59 24.13 2.02
C ILE A 408 -19.55 25.20 2.56
N GLU A 409 -20.73 24.82 3.08
CA GLU A 409 -21.68 25.77 3.69
C GLU A 409 -21.09 26.41 4.95
N ILE A 410 -20.45 25.61 5.82
CA ILE A 410 -19.77 26.11 7.03
C ILE A 410 -18.70 27.14 6.65
N MET A 411 -17.87 26.90 5.65
CA MET A 411 -16.85 27.85 5.21
C MET A 411 -17.42 29.16 4.67
N LYS A 412 -18.66 29.18 4.22
CA LYS A 412 -19.35 30.41 3.75
C LYS A 412 -19.94 31.26 4.88
N THR A 413 -19.96 30.74 6.10
CA THR A 413 -20.63 31.43 7.23
C THR A 413 -19.79 32.52 7.90
N ASP A 414 -18.58 32.79 7.44
CA ASP A 414 -17.62 33.77 8.00
C ASP A 414 -17.29 33.58 9.51
N VAL A 415 -17.66 32.44 10.09
CA VAL A 415 -17.42 32.13 11.51
C VAL A 415 -16.24 31.19 11.72
N THR A 416 -15.74 30.59 10.65
CA THR A 416 -14.58 29.69 10.70
C THR A 416 -13.30 30.49 10.47
N LEU A 417 -12.35 30.36 11.41
CA LEU A 417 -11.03 31.00 11.32
C LEU A 417 -10.01 30.14 10.58
N GLU A 418 -10.31 28.87 10.37
CA GLU A 418 -9.53 27.93 9.55
C GLU A 418 -10.47 26.96 8.82
N ALA A 419 -10.00 26.42 7.70
CA ALA A 419 -10.75 25.41 6.96
C ALA A 419 -10.97 24.17 7.84
N PRO A 420 -12.20 23.60 7.89
CA PRO A 420 -12.48 22.40 8.65
C PRO A 420 -11.67 21.21 8.12
N VAL A 421 -11.07 20.43 9.01
CA VAL A 421 -10.44 19.14 8.72
C VAL A 421 -11.41 18.05 9.11
N ALA A 422 -11.75 17.19 8.16
CA ALA A 422 -12.63 16.04 8.39
C ALA A 422 -11.89 14.73 8.21
N LEU A 423 -11.96 13.86 9.21
CA LEU A 423 -11.38 12.52 9.17
C LEU A 423 -12.49 11.48 9.35
N ARG A 424 -12.47 10.46 8.53
CA ARG A 424 -13.44 9.36 8.59
C ARG A 424 -13.20 8.50 9.82
N ILE A 425 -14.26 8.05 10.48
CA ILE A 425 -14.21 7.02 11.52
C ILE A 425 -14.55 5.70 10.86
N GLU A 426 -13.63 4.74 10.92
CA GLU A 426 -13.72 3.48 10.19
C GLU A 426 -13.90 2.31 11.14
N ASP A 427 -14.91 1.48 10.87
CA ASP A 427 -15.14 0.21 11.57
C ASP A 427 -14.15 -0.84 11.02
N VAL A 428 -13.23 -1.37 11.87
CA VAL A 428 -12.15 -2.30 11.50
C VAL A 428 -12.12 -3.54 12.40
#